data_e5e897d18863951487334c143d702fae
#
_entry.id   e5e897d18863951487334c143d702fae
#
_cell.length_a   1.000
_cell.length_b   1.000
_cell.length_c   1.000
_cell.angle_alpha   90.00
_cell.angle_beta   90.00
_cell.angle_gamma   90.00
#
_symmetry.space_group_name_H-M   'P 1'
#
loop_
_entity.id
_entity.type
_entity.pdbx_description
1 polymer ?
#
loop_
_entity_poly.entity_id
_entity_poly.type
_entity_poly.pdbx_seq_one_letter_code
_entity_poly.pdbx_strand_id
1 'polypeptide(L)'
;MYDLFRSSHCVTTDSRCITPGCIFFAFKGERFDGNAYVPQALEQGAALCVTTDGRYAGDPRCAVVDDVLDTLQQLARRYRADITIPVLGITGTNGKTTTKELVHAVLARRYRTACTKGNFNNHLGVPLTILSIPVDSEIAIVEMGANHPGEIESLCKIADPDCGLITNVGRAHLEGFGSFEGVVNTKTELYRHLAAKGGQVFVNADNEILCERVNALMPESAMVLSYGTLQNAFVRGT
;
A
#
# COMPACT_ATOMS: atom_id res chain seq x y z
N MET A 1 -14.66 15.78 -3.67
CA MET A 1 -14.23 14.36 -3.64
C MET A 1 -13.86 13.87 -2.24
N TYR A 2 -12.91 14.50 -1.54
CA TYR A 2 -12.45 13.99 -0.22
C TYR A 2 -13.58 13.96 0.82
N ASP A 3 -14.37 15.02 0.95
CA ASP A 3 -15.50 15.06 1.90
C ASP A 3 -16.57 14.00 1.58
N LEU A 4 -16.80 13.75 0.29
CA LEU A 4 -17.70 12.69 -0.16
C LEU A 4 -17.16 11.30 0.23
N PHE A 5 -15.87 11.06 0.02
CA PHE A 5 -15.23 9.82 0.47
C PHE A 5 -15.34 9.67 1.99
N ARG A 6 -15.08 10.74 2.77
CA ARG A 6 -15.18 10.72 4.24
C ARG A 6 -16.59 10.37 4.73
N SER A 7 -17.62 10.71 3.99
CA SER A 7 -19.01 10.40 4.36
C SER A 7 -19.44 8.98 3.97
N SER A 8 -18.92 8.44 2.87
CA SER A 8 -19.33 7.12 2.35
C SER A 8 -18.35 6.00 2.67
N HIS A 9 -17.06 6.32 2.82
CA HIS A 9 -15.95 5.38 2.89
C HIS A 9 -15.99 4.29 1.80
N CYS A 10 -16.51 4.63 0.64
CA CYS A 10 -16.72 3.69 -0.45
C CYS A 10 -16.04 4.17 -1.73
N VAL A 11 -15.09 3.37 -2.19
CA VAL A 11 -14.39 3.54 -3.46
C VAL A 11 -14.40 2.22 -4.21
N THR A 12 -14.67 2.24 -5.50
CA THR A 12 -14.56 1.07 -6.35
C THR A 12 -13.96 1.40 -7.71
N THR A 13 -13.25 0.44 -8.27
CA THR A 13 -12.73 0.45 -9.64
C THR A 13 -13.45 -0.59 -10.51
N ASP A 14 -14.32 -1.40 -9.91
CA ASP A 14 -15.09 -2.45 -10.57
C ASP A 14 -16.55 -2.02 -10.73
N SER A 15 -16.99 -1.85 -11.98
CA SER A 15 -18.36 -1.45 -12.30
C SER A 15 -19.44 -2.45 -11.84
N ARG A 16 -19.05 -3.67 -11.47
CA ARG A 16 -19.93 -4.70 -10.91
C ARG A 16 -20.15 -4.57 -9.40
N CYS A 17 -19.29 -3.80 -8.75
CA CYS A 17 -19.26 -3.62 -7.29
C CYS A 17 -19.70 -2.22 -6.86
N ILE A 18 -20.47 -1.52 -7.66
CA ILE A 18 -20.98 -0.20 -7.35
C ILE A 18 -22.09 -0.33 -6.31
N THR A 19 -21.97 0.45 -5.26
CA THR A 19 -23.01 0.62 -4.24
C THR A 19 -23.44 2.08 -4.15
N PRO A 20 -24.68 2.36 -3.74
CA PRO A 20 -25.14 3.74 -3.59
C PRO A 20 -24.22 4.56 -2.68
N GLY A 21 -23.84 5.75 -3.16
CA GLY A 21 -22.95 6.65 -2.43
C GLY A 21 -21.43 6.42 -2.67
N CYS A 22 -21.03 5.37 -3.41
CA CYS A 22 -19.61 5.12 -3.69
C CYS A 22 -19.02 6.12 -4.71
N ILE A 23 -17.69 6.21 -4.70
CA ILE A 23 -16.92 6.88 -5.75
C ILE A 23 -16.38 5.80 -6.71
N PHE A 24 -16.78 5.89 -7.96
CA PHE A 24 -16.31 5.00 -9.01
C PHE A 24 -15.14 5.62 -9.77
N PHE A 25 -14.01 4.92 -9.83
CA PHE A 25 -12.83 5.31 -10.60
C PHE A 25 -12.81 4.56 -11.93
N ALA A 26 -13.08 5.25 -13.02
CA ALA A 26 -13.20 4.70 -14.38
C ALA A 26 -11.84 4.56 -15.05
N PHE A 27 -11.11 3.48 -14.73
CA PHE A 27 -9.82 3.19 -15.35
C PHE A 27 -9.95 2.78 -16.81
N LYS A 28 -8.98 3.20 -17.62
CA LYS A 28 -8.79 2.75 -18.98
C LYS A 28 -7.55 1.86 -19.06
N GLY A 29 -7.74 0.64 -19.51
CA GLY A 29 -6.67 -0.32 -19.78
C GLY A 29 -6.57 -0.63 -21.28
N GLU A 30 -5.63 -1.48 -21.66
CA GLU A 30 -5.41 -1.87 -23.06
C GLU A 30 -6.61 -2.58 -23.69
N ARG A 31 -7.35 -3.36 -22.90
CA ARG A 31 -8.44 -4.23 -23.37
C ARG A 31 -9.82 -3.82 -22.89
N PHE A 32 -9.94 -2.80 -22.07
CA PHE A 32 -11.21 -2.29 -21.57
C PHE A 32 -11.14 -0.78 -21.35
N ASP A 33 -12.29 -0.13 -21.43
CA ASP A 33 -12.43 1.30 -21.13
C ASP A 33 -13.50 1.47 -20.03
N GLY A 34 -13.06 1.78 -18.82
CA GLY A 34 -13.92 2.02 -17.66
C GLY A 34 -14.83 3.22 -17.86
N ASN A 35 -14.47 4.17 -18.73
CA ASN A 35 -15.30 5.34 -19.02
C ASN A 35 -16.65 4.93 -19.64
N ALA A 36 -16.72 3.81 -20.36
CA ALA A 36 -17.95 3.29 -20.91
C ALA A 36 -18.98 2.88 -19.83
N TYR A 37 -18.55 2.65 -18.61
CA TYR A 37 -19.41 2.24 -17.49
C TYR A 37 -19.88 3.42 -16.62
N VAL A 38 -19.45 4.64 -16.91
CA VAL A 38 -19.88 5.85 -16.15
C VAL A 38 -21.39 5.99 -16.10
N PRO A 39 -22.17 5.86 -17.23
CA PRO A 39 -23.62 5.94 -17.16
C PRO A 39 -24.22 4.89 -16.22
N GLN A 40 -23.80 3.64 -16.37
CA GLN A 40 -24.26 2.54 -15.53
C GLN A 40 -23.92 2.80 -14.05
N ALA A 41 -22.72 3.32 -13.76
CA ALA A 41 -22.31 3.62 -12.41
C ALA A 41 -23.22 4.69 -11.75
N LEU A 42 -23.55 5.72 -12.49
CA LEU A 42 -24.48 6.77 -12.05
C LEU A 42 -25.90 6.24 -11.82
N GLU A 43 -26.40 5.35 -12.70
CA GLU A 43 -27.69 4.68 -12.55
C GLU A 43 -27.74 3.76 -11.33
N GLN A 44 -26.64 3.10 -11.00
CA GLN A 44 -26.48 2.27 -9.79
C GLN A 44 -26.27 3.07 -8.50
N GLY A 45 -26.24 4.40 -8.60
CA GLY A 45 -26.17 5.29 -7.45
C GLY A 45 -24.75 5.67 -7.00
N ALA A 46 -23.74 5.56 -7.88
CA ALA A 46 -22.45 6.18 -7.59
C ALA A 46 -22.64 7.67 -7.32
N ALA A 47 -22.10 8.16 -6.22
CA ALA A 47 -22.19 9.56 -5.85
C ALA A 47 -21.22 10.44 -6.67
N LEU A 48 -20.12 9.84 -7.15
CA LEU A 48 -19.15 10.49 -8.03
C LEU A 48 -18.48 9.45 -8.94
N CYS A 49 -18.35 9.79 -10.22
CA CYS A 49 -17.49 9.06 -11.14
C CYS A 49 -16.25 9.89 -11.48
N VAL A 50 -15.06 9.30 -11.29
CA VAL A 50 -13.79 9.90 -11.71
C VAL A 50 -13.42 9.30 -13.05
N THR A 51 -13.24 10.13 -14.06
CA THR A 51 -13.15 9.72 -15.47
C THR A 51 -12.16 10.61 -16.24
N THR A 52 -11.58 10.09 -17.32
CA THR A 52 -10.81 10.90 -18.29
C THR A 52 -11.67 11.35 -19.48
N ASP A 53 -12.94 10.99 -19.53
CA ASP A 53 -13.82 11.30 -20.66
C ASP A 53 -14.42 12.70 -20.53
N GLY A 54 -13.93 13.62 -21.37
CA GLY A 54 -14.37 15.01 -21.40
C GLY A 54 -15.87 15.22 -21.69
N ARG A 55 -16.59 14.21 -22.19
CA ARG A 55 -18.04 14.28 -22.41
C ARG A 55 -18.84 14.53 -21.13
N TYR A 56 -18.24 14.18 -19.98
CA TYR A 56 -18.87 14.36 -18.66
C TYR A 56 -18.50 15.65 -17.93
N ALA A 57 -17.79 16.59 -18.57
CA ALA A 57 -17.32 17.82 -17.94
C ALA A 57 -18.43 18.72 -17.37
N GLY A 58 -19.69 18.54 -17.80
CA GLY A 58 -20.84 19.30 -17.31
C GLY A 58 -21.69 18.58 -16.26
N ASP A 59 -21.44 17.30 -15.96
CA ASP A 59 -22.22 16.55 -14.96
C ASP A 59 -21.58 16.74 -13.56
N PRO A 60 -22.32 17.32 -12.59
CA PRO A 60 -21.77 17.53 -11.23
C PRO A 60 -21.44 16.23 -10.48
N ARG A 61 -21.91 15.09 -10.96
CA ARG A 61 -21.58 13.76 -10.42
C ARG A 61 -20.36 13.14 -11.10
N CYS A 62 -19.67 13.88 -11.99
CA CYS A 62 -18.47 13.42 -12.67
C CYS A 62 -17.31 14.39 -12.43
N ALA A 63 -16.16 13.86 -12.04
CA ALA A 63 -14.90 14.56 -12.00
C ALA A 63 -14.07 14.12 -13.21
N VAL A 64 -13.96 15.02 -14.20
CA VAL A 64 -13.07 14.79 -15.34
C VAL A 64 -11.65 15.18 -14.93
N VAL A 65 -10.73 14.23 -15.04
CA VAL A 65 -9.34 14.38 -14.61
C VAL A 65 -8.38 13.94 -15.72
N ASP A 66 -7.13 14.39 -15.65
CA ASP A 66 -6.11 14.01 -16.62
C ASP A 66 -5.63 12.56 -16.37
N ASP A 67 -5.55 12.16 -15.09
CA ASP A 67 -5.09 10.82 -14.67
C ASP A 67 -5.95 10.30 -13.50
N VAL A 68 -6.68 9.22 -13.77
CA VAL A 68 -7.53 8.56 -12.77
C VAL A 68 -6.70 7.88 -11.69
N LEU A 69 -5.51 7.32 -12.06
CA LEU A 69 -4.64 6.65 -11.10
C LEU A 69 -4.02 7.65 -10.12
N ASP A 70 -3.47 8.75 -10.63
CA ASP A 70 -2.90 9.79 -9.77
C ASP A 70 -3.98 10.38 -8.85
N THR A 71 -5.20 10.59 -9.36
CA THR A 71 -6.33 11.06 -8.55
C THR A 71 -6.67 10.09 -7.42
N LEU A 72 -6.69 8.78 -7.68
CA LEU A 72 -6.91 7.75 -6.65
C LEU A 72 -5.79 7.76 -5.61
N GLN A 73 -4.54 7.87 -6.06
CA GLN A 73 -3.37 7.92 -5.17
C GLN A 73 -3.35 9.19 -4.32
N GLN A 74 -3.72 10.34 -4.87
CA GLN A 74 -3.86 11.59 -4.11
C GLN A 74 -4.95 11.47 -3.04
N LEU A 75 -6.10 10.88 -3.37
CA LEU A 75 -7.17 10.61 -2.41
C LEU A 75 -6.66 9.71 -1.27
N ALA A 76 -5.92 8.66 -1.58
CA ALA A 76 -5.37 7.74 -0.60
C ALA A 76 -4.32 8.42 0.31
N ARG A 77 -3.40 9.22 -0.27
CA ARG A 77 -2.42 10.01 0.52
C ARG A 77 -3.13 10.98 1.46
N ARG A 78 -4.16 11.65 0.99
CA ARG A 78 -4.94 12.58 1.82
C ARG A 78 -5.60 11.85 2.99
N TYR A 79 -6.24 10.71 2.73
CA TYR A 79 -6.85 9.91 3.78
C TYR A 79 -5.80 9.36 4.75
N ARG A 80 -4.66 8.86 4.26
CA ARG A 80 -3.54 8.38 5.10
C ARG A 80 -3.02 9.46 6.04
N ALA A 81 -2.94 10.71 5.58
CA ALA A 81 -2.52 11.83 6.41
C ALA A 81 -3.51 12.16 7.54
N ASP A 82 -4.78 11.85 7.37
CA ASP A 82 -5.83 12.11 8.37
C ASP A 82 -5.99 10.96 9.38
N ILE A 83 -5.52 9.74 9.08
CA ILE A 83 -5.55 8.62 10.01
C ILE A 83 -4.26 8.55 10.82
N THR A 84 -4.38 8.45 12.14
CA THR A 84 -3.26 8.50 13.10
C THR A 84 -2.83 7.12 13.62
N ILE A 85 -3.44 6.05 13.11
CA ILE A 85 -3.09 4.69 13.52
C ILE A 85 -1.74 4.28 12.97
N PRO A 86 -0.97 3.43 13.69
CA PRO A 86 0.28 2.90 13.15
C PRO A 86 0.02 2.02 11.91
N VAL A 87 0.87 2.20 10.90
CA VAL A 87 0.86 1.43 9.64
C VAL A 87 2.15 0.62 9.54
N LEU A 88 2.01 -0.70 9.48
CA LEU A 88 3.10 -1.63 9.21
C LEU A 88 3.22 -1.87 7.71
N GLY A 89 4.33 -1.46 7.11
CA GLY A 89 4.68 -1.77 5.72
C GLY A 89 5.42 -3.12 5.63
N ILE A 90 4.96 -4.00 4.74
CA ILE A 90 5.60 -5.29 4.49
C ILE A 90 5.99 -5.40 3.02
N THR A 91 7.28 -5.64 2.76
CA THR A 91 7.77 -5.98 1.42
C THR A 91 8.72 -7.17 1.46
N GLY A 92 9.28 -7.53 0.32
CA GLY A 92 10.24 -8.62 0.17
C GLY A 92 10.04 -9.38 -1.14
N THR A 93 10.92 -10.31 -1.42
CA THR A 93 10.81 -11.15 -2.63
C THR A 93 9.71 -12.18 -2.46
N ASN A 94 9.79 -13.01 -1.44
CA ASN A 94 8.85 -14.10 -1.15
C ASN A 94 8.26 -13.95 0.26
N GLY A 95 7.11 -14.58 0.51
CA GLY A 95 6.52 -14.69 1.83
C GLY A 95 5.79 -13.45 2.34
N LYS A 96 5.68 -12.37 1.55
CA LYS A 96 4.97 -11.14 1.93
C LYS A 96 3.54 -11.41 2.41
N THR A 97 2.74 -12.05 1.57
CA THR A 97 1.33 -12.33 1.87
C THR A 97 1.19 -13.28 3.07
N THR A 98 2.02 -14.32 3.14
CA THR A 98 2.02 -15.23 4.30
C THR A 98 2.36 -14.49 5.59
N THR A 99 3.43 -13.67 5.58
CA THR A 99 3.81 -12.86 6.75
C THR A 99 2.73 -11.88 7.14
N LYS A 100 2.14 -11.19 6.16
CA LYS A 100 1.01 -10.28 6.36
C LYS A 100 -0.17 -10.98 7.05
N GLU A 101 -0.58 -12.16 6.57
CA GLU A 101 -1.69 -12.91 7.15
C GLU A 101 -1.38 -13.40 8.57
N LEU A 102 -0.15 -13.87 8.83
CA LEU A 102 0.26 -14.30 10.17
C LEU A 102 0.28 -13.13 11.15
N VAL A 103 0.87 -12.00 10.77
CA VAL A 103 0.89 -10.79 11.59
C VAL A 103 -0.54 -10.27 11.85
N HIS A 104 -1.38 -10.26 10.81
CA HIS A 104 -2.80 -9.91 10.95
C HIS A 104 -3.53 -10.83 11.95
N ALA A 105 -3.37 -12.14 11.81
CA ALA A 105 -4.04 -13.11 12.68
C ALA A 105 -3.65 -12.93 14.16
N VAL A 106 -2.39 -12.58 14.44
CA VAL A 106 -1.91 -12.31 15.80
C VAL A 106 -2.45 -10.98 16.33
N LEU A 107 -2.30 -9.90 15.56
CA LEU A 107 -2.71 -8.56 15.99
C LEU A 107 -4.23 -8.44 16.14
N ALA A 108 -5.00 -9.10 15.28
CA ALA A 108 -6.46 -9.12 15.34
C ALA A 108 -7.03 -9.81 16.60
N ARG A 109 -6.20 -10.52 17.37
CA ARG A 109 -6.60 -11.05 18.70
C ARG A 109 -6.82 -9.95 19.73
N ARG A 110 -6.23 -8.77 19.51
CA ARG A 110 -6.28 -7.67 20.48
C ARG A 110 -6.74 -6.34 19.88
N TYR A 111 -6.45 -6.09 18.62
CA TYR A 111 -6.65 -4.80 17.95
C TYR A 111 -7.62 -4.95 16.77
N ARG A 112 -8.40 -3.90 16.50
CA ARG A 112 -9.13 -3.78 15.22
C ARG A 112 -8.11 -3.50 14.12
N THR A 113 -7.73 -4.55 13.41
CA THR A 113 -6.62 -4.54 12.48
C THR A 113 -7.13 -4.51 11.04
N ALA A 114 -6.78 -3.47 10.29
CA ALA A 114 -6.94 -3.43 8.84
C ALA A 114 -5.75 -4.10 8.15
N CYS A 115 -6.00 -4.72 6.99
CA CYS A 115 -4.95 -5.46 6.27
C CYS A 115 -5.19 -5.44 4.76
N THR A 116 -4.11 -5.38 3.97
CA THR A 116 -4.19 -5.58 2.52
C THR A 116 -4.94 -6.86 2.18
N LYS A 117 -5.98 -6.76 1.36
CA LYS A 117 -6.77 -7.91 0.89
C LYS A 117 -6.08 -8.57 -0.30
N GLY A 118 -5.98 -9.91 -0.26
CA GLY A 118 -5.36 -10.66 -1.34
C GLY A 118 -3.95 -10.14 -1.67
N ASN A 119 -3.74 -9.82 -2.94
CA ASN A 119 -2.47 -9.32 -3.48
C ASN A 119 -2.56 -7.84 -3.94
N PHE A 120 -3.39 -7.02 -3.30
CA PHE A 120 -3.52 -5.58 -3.60
C PHE A 120 -2.30 -4.79 -3.11
N ASN A 121 -1.13 -5.12 -3.66
CA ASN A 121 0.19 -4.67 -3.21
C ASN A 121 0.95 -3.80 -4.21
N ASN A 122 0.30 -3.36 -5.29
CA ASN A 122 0.87 -2.54 -6.36
C ASN A 122 0.34 -1.10 -6.33
N HIS A 123 0.70 -0.29 -7.36
CA HIS A 123 0.33 1.11 -7.53
C HIS A 123 -1.19 1.41 -7.55
N LEU A 124 -2.04 0.39 -7.79
CA LEU A 124 -3.49 0.47 -7.68
C LEU A 124 -4.00 -0.13 -6.36
N GLY A 125 -3.43 -1.26 -5.95
CA GLY A 125 -3.88 -2.02 -4.79
C GLY A 125 -3.57 -1.34 -3.45
N VAL A 126 -2.40 -0.69 -3.32
CA VAL A 126 -2.03 0.02 -2.10
C VAL A 126 -2.94 1.23 -1.83
N PRO A 127 -3.24 2.12 -2.80
CA PRO A 127 -4.24 3.16 -2.59
C PRO A 127 -5.60 2.61 -2.16
N LEU A 128 -6.09 1.56 -2.81
CA LEU A 128 -7.36 0.93 -2.45
C LEU A 128 -7.31 0.31 -1.04
N THR A 129 -6.19 -0.28 -0.65
CA THR A 129 -5.97 -0.76 0.72
C THR A 129 -6.09 0.37 1.73
N ILE A 130 -5.39 1.49 1.51
CA ILE A 130 -5.44 2.67 2.40
C ILE A 130 -6.89 3.19 2.51
N LEU A 131 -7.57 3.39 1.39
CA LEU A 131 -8.95 3.88 1.36
C LEU A 131 -9.97 2.89 1.98
N SER A 132 -9.62 1.62 2.11
CA SER A 132 -10.46 0.61 2.75
C SER A 132 -10.26 0.50 4.27
N ILE A 133 -9.30 1.22 4.87
CA ILE A 133 -9.07 1.20 6.31
C ILE A 133 -10.27 1.80 7.05
N PRO A 134 -11.00 1.02 7.87
CA PRO A 134 -12.10 1.54 8.68
C PRO A 134 -11.63 2.63 9.66
N VAL A 135 -12.48 3.61 9.93
CA VAL A 135 -12.15 4.74 10.84
C VAL A 135 -11.90 4.32 12.28
N ASP A 136 -12.43 3.18 12.69
CA ASP A 136 -12.26 2.61 14.02
C ASP A 136 -11.09 1.62 14.13
N SER A 137 -10.30 1.47 13.06
CA SER A 137 -9.10 0.64 13.10
C SER A 137 -8.07 1.19 14.07
N GLU A 138 -7.30 0.29 14.70
CA GLU A 138 -6.25 0.62 15.67
C GLU A 138 -4.85 0.39 15.09
N ILE A 139 -4.74 -0.42 14.04
CA ILE A 139 -3.50 -0.69 13.32
C ILE A 139 -3.82 -1.13 11.88
N ALA A 140 -2.94 -0.82 10.94
CA ALA A 140 -3.06 -1.29 9.57
C ALA A 140 -1.78 -2.00 9.10
N ILE A 141 -1.96 -3.02 8.25
CA ILE A 141 -0.87 -3.78 7.64
C ILE A 141 -0.98 -3.63 6.13
N VAL A 142 0.04 -3.04 5.51
CA VAL A 142 0.07 -2.77 4.07
C VAL A 142 1.17 -3.58 3.41
N GLU A 143 0.77 -4.53 2.56
CA GLU A 143 1.69 -5.27 1.70
C GLU A 143 2.08 -4.42 0.50
N MET A 144 3.39 -4.37 0.19
CA MET A 144 3.97 -3.60 -0.91
C MET A 144 4.82 -4.50 -1.81
N GLY A 145 4.39 -4.64 -3.05
CA GLY A 145 5.08 -5.41 -4.09
C GLY A 145 5.79 -4.50 -5.08
N ALA A 146 6.88 -4.97 -5.68
CA ALA A 146 7.58 -4.27 -6.75
C ALA A 146 8.23 -5.25 -7.73
N ASN A 147 8.26 -4.84 -9.00
CA ASN A 147 8.93 -5.51 -10.10
C ASN A 147 10.04 -4.62 -10.71
N HIS A 148 10.05 -3.31 -10.42
CA HIS A 148 11.01 -2.33 -10.94
C HIS A 148 11.54 -1.42 -9.81
N PRO A 149 12.75 -0.82 -10.00
CA PRO A 149 13.27 0.19 -9.08
C PRO A 149 12.31 1.39 -8.91
N GLY A 150 12.26 1.96 -7.68
CA GLY A 150 11.43 3.10 -7.35
C GLY A 150 9.98 2.77 -7.02
N GLU A 151 9.53 1.53 -7.24
CA GLU A 151 8.13 1.17 -6.97
C GLU A 151 7.83 1.10 -5.47
N ILE A 152 8.73 0.54 -4.64
CA ILE A 152 8.52 0.53 -3.17
C ILE A 152 8.55 1.95 -2.62
N GLU A 153 9.43 2.82 -3.10
CA GLU A 153 9.45 4.24 -2.71
C GLU A 153 8.11 4.92 -3.02
N SER A 154 7.57 4.69 -4.22
CA SER A 154 6.28 5.24 -4.65
C SER A 154 5.13 4.74 -3.77
N LEU A 155 5.13 3.45 -3.42
CA LEU A 155 4.12 2.87 -2.52
C LEU A 155 4.26 3.37 -1.09
N CYS A 156 5.49 3.57 -0.60
CA CYS A 156 5.75 4.20 0.70
C CYS A 156 5.20 5.63 0.77
N LYS A 157 5.30 6.42 -0.31
CA LYS A 157 4.71 7.77 -0.37
C LYS A 157 3.18 7.77 -0.29
N ILE A 158 2.52 6.63 -0.56
CA ILE A 158 1.06 6.49 -0.46
C ILE A 158 0.67 5.92 0.91
N ALA A 159 1.32 4.82 1.31
CA ALA A 159 1.02 4.11 2.55
C ALA A 159 1.56 4.82 3.79
N ASP A 160 2.62 5.59 3.64
CA ASP A 160 3.37 6.31 4.67
C ASP A 160 3.53 5.47 5.96
N PRO A 161 4.23 4.30 5.87
CA PRO A 161 4.34 3.38 6.99
C PRO A 161 5.11 4.00 8.16
N ASP A 162 4.70 3.66 9.40
CA ASP A 162 5.37 4.07 10.64
C ASP A 162 6.39 3.04 11.10
N CYS A 163 6.18 1.80 10.69
CA CYS A 163 7.13 0.70 10.88
C CYS A 163 7.12 -0.23 9.67
N GLY A 164 8.15 -1.05 9.54
CA GLY A 164 8.23 -1.94 8.39
C GLY A 164 9.17 -3.11 8.56
N LEU A 165 8.91 -4.13 7.75
CA LEU A 165 9.79 -5.29 7.62
C LEU A 165 9.97 -5.70 6.16
N ILE A 166 11.14 -6.28 5.86
CA ILE A 166 11.42 -6.95 4.61
C ILE A 166 11.54 -8.44 4.91
N THR A 167 10.66 -9.25 4.33
CA THR A 167 10.63 -10.70 4.61
C THR A 167 11.92 -11.39 4.21
N ASN A 168 12.37 -11.11 2.99
CA ASN A 168 13.64 -11.54 2.44
C ASN A 168 13.99 -10.79 1.16
N VAL A 169 15.24 -10.93 0.73
CA VAL A 169 15.72 -10.53 -0.60
C VAL A 169 16.23 -11.77 -1.33
N GLY A 170 15.67 -12.02 -2.50
CA GLY A 170 15.98 -13.22 -3.30
C GLY A 170 16.06 -12.88 -4.79
N ARG A 171 16.52 -13.85 -5.59
CA ARG A 171 16.65 -13.69 -7.04
C ARG A 171 15.28 -13.90 -7.71
N ALA A 172 14.48 -12.86 -7.78
CA ALA A 172 13.21 -12.86 -8.51
C ALA A 172 13.08 -11.58 -9.34
N HIS A 173 12.35 -11.65 -10.46
CA HIS A 173 12.10 -10.52 -11.36
C HIS A 173 13.37 -9.80 -11.83
N LEU A 174 14.46 -10.54 -12.06
CA LEU A 174 15.77 -9.97 -12.42
C LEU A 174 15.72 -9.14 -13.72
N GLU A 175 14.81 -9.48 -14.63
CA GLU A 175 14.60 -8.71 -15.85
C GLU A 175 14.14 -7.26 -15.55
N GLY A 176 13.24 -7.08 -14.59
CA GLY A 176 12.73 -5.77 -14.18
C GLY A 176 13.69 -4.99 -13.28
N PHE A 177 14.46 -5.68 -12.43
CA PHE A 177 15.42 -5.04 -11.51
C PHE A 177 16.84 -4.92 -12.07
N GLY A 178 17.14 -5.57 -13.20
CA GLY A 178 18.45 -5.57 -13.86
C GLY A 178 19.51 -6.42 -13.16
N SER A 179 19.46 -6.59 -11.84
CA SER A 179 20.42 -7.36 -11.05
C SER A 179 19.85 -7.76 -9.68
N PHE A 180 20.55 -8.68 -8.98
CA PHE A 180 20.23 -8.97 -7.57
C PHE A 180 20.39 -7.74 -6.68
N GLU A 181 21.42 -6.95 -6.90
CA GLU A 181 21.63 -5.67 -6.20
C GLU A 181 20.46 -4.69 -6.44
N GLY A 182 19.89 -4.66 -7.66
CA GLY A 182 18.68 -3.92 -7.98
C GLY A 182 17.48 -4.37 -7.14
N VAL A 183 17.31 -5.68 -6.93
CA VAL A 183 16.28 -6.22 -6.01
C VAL A 183 16.49 -5.72 -4.59
N VAL A 184 17.73 -5.86 -4.06
CA VAL A 184 18.08 -5.42 -2.71
C VAL A 184 17.80 -3.92 -2.55
N ASN A 185 18.29 -3.11 -3.48
CA ASN A 185 18.14 -1.65 -3.44
C ASN A 185 16.67 -1.22 -3.49
N THR A 186 15.84 -1.89 -4.30
CA THR A 186 14.41 -1.58 -4.39
C THR A 186 13.67 -1.98 -3.11
N LYS A 187 13.91 -3.17 -2.56
CA LYS A 187 13.24 -3.57 -1.32
C LYS A 187 13.64 -2.67 -0.14
N THR A 188 14.91 -2.23 -0.09
CA THR A 188 15.41 -1.34 0.96
C THR A 188 15.01 0.13 0.80
N GLU A 189 14.26 0.49 -0.24
CA GLU A 189 13.54 1.77 -0.33
C GLU A 189 12.60 1.96 0.87
N LEU A 190 12.01 0.87 1.40
CA LEU A 190 11.24 0.91 2.65
C LEU A 190 12.09 1.39 3.83
N TYR A 191 13.32 0.90 3.97
CA TYR A 191 14.21 1.34 5.05
C TYR A 191 14.60 2.81 4.90
N ARG A 192 14.86 3.29 3.67
CA ARG A 192 15.13 4.72 3.42
C ARG A 192 13.96 5.61 3.80
N HIS A 193 12.74 5.19 3.46
CA HIS A 193 11.53 5.91 3.85
C HIS A 193 11.40 6.00 5.39
N LEU A 194 11.55 4.86 6.08
CA LEU A 194 11.46 4.80 7.54
C LEU A 194 12.58 5.61 8.22
N ALA A 195 13.81 5.56 7.68
CA ALA A 195 14.92 6.37 8.19
C ALA A 195 14.62 7.88 8.10
N ALA A 196 14.09 8.33 6.98
CA ALA A 196 13.73 9.73 6.76
C ALA A 196 12.58 10.20 7.67
N LYS A 197 11.66 9.30 8.03
CA LYS A 197 10.50 9.60 8.89
C LYS A 197 10.77 9.42 10.37
N GLY A 198 11.87 8.75 10.76
CA GLY A 198 12.11 8.32 12.14
C GLY A 198 11.27 7.11 12.54
N GLY A 199 10.89 6.29 11.56
CA GLY A 199 10.09 5.09 11.75
C GLY A 199 10.89 3.90 12.27
N GLN A 200 10.19 2.82 12.61
CA GLN A 200 10.75 1.60 13.20
C GLN A 200 10.97 0.51 12.16
N VAL A 201 12.07 -0.24 12.29
CA VAL A 201 12.37 -1.40 11.45
C VAL A 201 12.35 -2.70 12.25
N PHE A 202 11.68 -3.72 11.71
CA PHE A 202 11.81 -5.10 12.13
C PHE A 202 12.72 -5.83 11.14
N VAL A 203 13.85 -6.37 11.61
CA VAL A 203 14.84 -7.04 10.76
C VAL A 203 15.03 -8.49 11.15
N ASN A 204 15.06 -9.37 10.15
CA ASN A 204 15.46 -10.77 10.37
C ASN A 204 16.99 -10.85 10.60
N ALA A 205 17.39 -11.15 11.83
CA ALA A 205 18.79 -11.27 12.22
C ALA A 205 19.55 -12.42 11.51
N ASP A 206 18.81 -13.41 11.00
CA ASP A 206 19.38 -14.54 10.26
C ASP A 206 19.67 -14.17 8.78
N ASN A 207 19.34 -12.95 8.35
CA ASN A 207 19.58 -12.45 7.00
C ASN A 207 20.66 -11.36 7.01
N GLU A 208 21.91 -11.75 6.70
CA GLU A 208 23.07 -10.86 6.71
C GLU A 208 22.88 -9.63 5.82
N ILE A 209 22.33 -9.79 4.61
CA ILE A 209 22.12 -8.69 3.67
C ILE A 209 21.17 -7.64 4.26
N LEU A 210 20.07 -8.07 4.88
CA LEU A 210 19.12 -7.14 5.50
C LEU A 210 19.73 -6.44 6.71
N CYS A 211 20.54 -7.15 7.52
CA CYS A 211 21.26 -6.56 8.64
C CYS A 211 22.27 -5.51 8.17
N GLU A 212 23.06 -5.80 7.14
CA GLU A 212 23.99 -4.82 6.55
C GLU A 212 23.26 -3.58 6.02
N ARG A 213 22.13 -3.77 5.35
CA ARG A 213 21.35 -2.65 4.83
C ARG A 213 20.69 -1.80 5.92
N VAL A 214 20.21 -2.41 6.99
CA VAL A 214 19.72 -1.67 8.17
C VAL A 214 20.83 -0.83 8.76
N ASN A 215 22.01 -1.41 9.01
CA ASN A 215 23.16 -0.71 9.57
C ASN A 215 23.64 0.46 8.68
N ALA A 216 23.55 0.29 7.35
CA ALA A 216 23.97 1.32 6.40
C ALA A 216 22.95 2.45 6.20
N LEU A 217 21.66 2.19 6.36
CA LEU A 217 20.58 3.11 5.99
C LEU A 217 19.89 3.74 7.18
N MET A 218 19.79 3.04 8.32
CA MET A 218 19.10 3.57 9.50
C MET A 218 20.06 4.39 10.35
N PRO A 219 19.63 5.55 10.89
CA PRO A 219 20.44 6.32 11.82
C PRO A 219 20.62 5.55 13.15
N GLU A 220 21.71 5.82 13.89
CA GLU A 220 21.98 5.16 15.17
C GLU A 220 20.83 5.32 16.20
N SER A 221 20.10 6.43 16.11
CA SER A 221 18.93 6.70 16.97
C SER A 221 17.66 5.97 16.55
N ALA A 222 17.68 5.24 15.41
CA ALA A 222 16.49 4.55 14.93
C ALA A 222 16.14 3.35 15.80
N MET A 223 14.83 3.10 15.95
CA MET A 223 14.35 1.91 16.61
C MET A 223 14.40 0.72 15.65
N VAL A 224 15.38 -0.16 15.85
CA VAL A 224 15.53 -1.41 15.10
C VAL A 224 15.33 -2.58 16.05
N LEU A 225 14.33 -3.42 15.76
CA LEU A 225 14.04 -4.64 16.50
C LEU A 225 14.38 -5.85 15.64
N SER A 226 15.33 -6.65 16.08
CA SER A 226 15.71 -7.87 15.37
C SER A 226 14.92 -9.09 15.84
N TYR A 227 14.61 -9.98 14.92
CA TYR A 227 14.01 -11.27 15.20
C TYR A 227 14.75 -12.36 14.42
N GLY A 228 14.75 -13.60 14.94
CA GLY A 228 15.45 -14.72 14.28
C GLY A 228 15.77 -15.85 15.23
N THR A 229 16.63 -16.76 14.78
CA THR A 229 17.10 -17.91 15.57
C THR A 229 18.45 -17.66 16.23
N LEU A 230 19.20 -16.65 15.76
CA LEU A 230 20.50 -16.28 16.33
C LEU A 230 20.38 -15.79 17.78
N GLN A 231 21.43 -16.04 18.58
CA GLN A 231 21.44 -15.70 20.02
C GLN A 231 21.33 -14.20 20.29
N ASN A 232 21.76 -13.35 19.37
CA ASN A 232 21.75 -11.90 19.47
C ASN A 232 20.44 -11.26 18.94
N ALA A 233 19.46 -12.04 18.47
CA ALA A 233 18.15 -11.51 18.08
C ALA A 233 17.37 -11.03 19.31
N PHE A 234 16.74 -9.84 19.21
CA PHE A 234 15.91 -9.27 20.27
C PHE A 234 14.69 -10.17 20.58
N VAL A 235 14.05 -10.69 19.53
CA VAL A 235 13.00 -11.72 19.66
C VAL A 235 13.55 -13.00 19.05
N ARG A 236 13.73 -14.00 19.88
CA ARG A 236 14.29 -15.28 19.47
C ARG A 236 13.20 -16.34 19.27
N GLY A 237 13.14 -16.89 18.05
CA GLY A 237 12.39 -18.10 17.74
C GLY A 237 13.22 -19.37 18.07
N THR A 238 12.54 -20.46 18.40
CA THR A 238 13.13 -21.80 18.60
C THR A 238 12.64 -22.72 17.50
#